data_305baf5e6a751676081a4a764bd28e4f
#
_entry.id   305baf5e6a751676081a4a764bd28e4f
#
_cell.length_a   1.000
_cell.length_b   1.000
_cell.length_c   1.000
_cell.angle_alpha   90.00
_cell.angle_beta   90.00
_cell.angle_gamma   90.00
#
_symmetry.space_group_name_H-M   'P 1'
#
loop_
_entity.id
_entity.type
_entity.pdbx_description
1 polymer ?
#
loop_
_entity_poly.entity_id
_entity_poly.type
_entity_poly.pdbx_seq_one_letter_code
_entity_poly.pdbx_strand_id
1 'polypeptide(L)' 'MSNQNEELKKAGLKATLPRIKIMEVLASTAIQEEAHFSAEDIYKELISKDEDIGLATIYRVLTQFEAAGMVTKHH' A
#
# COMPACT_ATOMS: atom_id res chain seq x y z
N MET A 1 -12.54 -8.61 -10.45
CA MET A 1 -11.73 -9.45 -9.61
C MET A 1 -10.54 -8.73 -9.10
N SER A 2 -10.30 -8.88 -7.86
CA SER A 2 -9.14 -8.26 -7.26
C SER A 2 -7.89 -9.02 -7.65
N ASN A 3 -6.82 -8.28 -7.89
CA ASN A 3 -5.56 -8.88 -8.31
C ASN A 3 -4.43 -8.51 -7.39
N GLN A 4 -4.73 -8.08 -6.16
CA GLN A 4 -3.70 -7.71 -5.22
C GLN A 4 -2.75 -8.89 -4.98
N ASN A 5 -3.30 -10.09 -4.82
CA ASN A 5 -2.47 -11.27 -4.63
C ASN A 5 -1.56 -11.51 -5.82
N GLU A 6 -2.09 -11.36 -7.02
CA GLU A 6 -1.30 -11.59 -8.22
C GLU A 6 -0.24 -10.53 -8.41
N GLU A 7 -0.57 -9.27 -8.10
CA GLU A 7 0.42 -8.21 -8.19
C GLU A 7 1.58 -8.47 -7.25
N LEU A 8 1.28 -8.91 -6.04
CA LEU A 8 2.34 -9.22 -5.08
C LEU A 8 3.18 -10.40 -5.55
N LYS A 9 2.55 -11.43 -6.09
CA LYS A 9 3.29 -12.58 -6.61
C LYS A 9 4.22 -12.19 -7.74
N LYS A 10 3.74 -11.36 -8.65
CA LYS A 10 4.57 -10.92 -9.77
C LYS A 10 5.79 -10.15 -9.29
N ALA A 11 5.64 -9.42 -8.20
CA ALA A 11 6.74 -8.65 -7.63
C ALA A 11 7.65 -9.51 -6.75
N GLY A 12 7.32 -10.79 -6.57
CA GLY A 12 8.12 -11.66 -5.72
C GLY A 12 7.84 -11.48 -4.24
N LEU A 13 6.69 -10.90 -3.90
CA LEU A 13 6.34 -10.64 -2.52
C LEU A 13 5.23 -11.56 -2.06
N LYS A 14 5.31 -11.94 -0.79
CA LYS A 14 4.29 -12.76 -0.19
C LYS A 14 3.02 -11.94 0.05
N ALA A 15 1.87 -12.55 -0.19
CA ALA A 15 0.60 -11.86 0.01
C ALA A 15 0.21 -11.94 1.49
N THR A 16 0.68 -10.96 2.26
CA THR A 16 0.32 -10.83 3.67
C THR A 16 -0.81 -9.83 3.81
N LEU A 17 -1.53 -9.91 4.92
CA LEU A 17 -2.66 -9.02 5.13
C LEU A 17 -2.26 -7.53 5.06
N PRO A 18 -1.19 -7.08 5.73
CA PRO A 18 -0.81 -5.68 5.60
C PRO A 18 -0.51 -5.28 4.16
N ARG A 19 0.19 -6.14 3.41
CA ARG A 19 0.51 -5.82 2.02
C ARG A 19 -0.75 -5.71 1.17
N ILE A 20 -1.68 -6.63 1.37
CA ILE A 20 -2.92 -6.60 0.61
C ILE A 20 -3.72 -5.33 0.93
N LYS A 21 -3.82 -4.99 2.21
CA LYS A 21 -4.58 -3.81 2.61
C LYS A 21 -3.96 -2.53 2.08
N ILE A 22 -2.65 -2.44 2.10
CA ILE A 22 -1.96 -1.26 1.58
C ILE A 22 -2.12 -1.19 0.06
N MET A 23 -2.06 -2.32 -0.63
CA MET A 23 -2.34 -2.33 -2.07
C MET A 23 -3.72 -1.81 -2.39
N GLU A 24 -4.71 -2.20 -1.58
CA GLU A 24 -6.07 -1.72 -1.78
C GLU A 24 -6.16 -0.21 -1.65
N VAL A 25 -5.47 0.33 -0.65
CA VAL A 25 -5.46 1.78 -0.46
C VAL A 25 -4.78 2.47 -1.63
N LEU A 26 -3.66 1.93 -2.09
CA LEU A 26 -2.94 2.53 -3.21
C LEU A 26 -3.78 2.54 -4.49
N ALA A 27 -4.70 1.60 -4.62
CA ALA A 27 -5.60 1.56 -5.76
C ALA A 27 -6.84 2.41 -5.56
N SER A 28 -7.03 3.01 -4.39
CA SER A 28 -8.23 3.78 -4.11
C SER A 28 -8.20 5.12 -4.82
N THR A 29 -9.38 5.61 -5.17
CA THR A 29 -9.49 6.90 -5.83
C THR A 29 -8.96 8.03 -4.95
N ALA A 30 -9.20 7.93 -3.65
CA ALA A 30 -8.79 8.98 -2.73
C ALA A 30 -7.27 9.21 -2.79
N ILE A 31 -6.51 8.13 -2.85
CA ILE A 31 -5.05 8.24 -2.91
C ILE A 31 -4.59 8.64 -4.32
N GLN A 32 -5.22 8.07 -5.33
CA GLN A 32 -4.76 8.30 -6.70
C GLN A 32 -5.04 9.71 -7.18
N GLU A 33 -5.98 10.40 -6.57
CA GLU A 33 -6.26 11.79 -6.92
C GLU A 33 -5.30 12.76 -6.27
N GLU A 34 -4.48 12.28 -5.35
CA GLU A 34 -3.47 13.11 -4.72
C GLU A 34 -2.26 13.24 -5.62
N ALA A 35 -1.75 14.45 -5.77
CA ALA A 35 -0.50 14.64 -6.49
C ALA A 35 0.65 13.97 -5.74
N HIS A 36 0.57 13.99 -4.43
CA HIS A 36 1.55 13.35 -3.55
C HIS A 36 0.81 12.65 -2.45
N PHE A 37 1.37 11.56 -1.98
CA PHE A 37 0.85 10.92 -0.79
C PHE A 37 2.01 10.41 0.04
N SER A 38 1.76 10.26 1.32
CA SER A 38 2.77 9.80 2.25
C SER A 38 2.24 8.57 2.98
N ALA A 39 3.13 7.97 3.78
CA ALA A 39 2.70 6.85 4.61
C ALA A 39 1.60 7.28 5.57
N GLU A 40 1.66 8.53 6.03
CA GLU A 40 0.63 9.04 6.92
C GLU A 40 -0.73 9.11 6.23
N ASP A 41 -0.76 9.46 4.96
CA ASP A 41 -2.01 9.49 4.21
C ASP A 41 -2.60 8.09 4.09
N ILE A 42 -1.76 7.11 3.84
CA ILE A 42 -2.20 5.73 3.78
C ILE A 42 -2.70 5.28 5.14
N TYR A 43 -2.00 5.67 6.19
CA TYR A 43 -2.41 5.34 7.54
C TYR A 43 -3.80 5.87 7.85
N LYS A 44 -4.06 7.12 7.46
CA LYS A 44 -5.38 7.71 7.69
C LYS A 44 -6.47 6.95 6.94
N GLU A 45 -6.18 6.55 5.70
CA GLU A 45 -7.15 5.78 4.94
C GLU A 45 -7.44 4.43 5.60
N LEU A 46 -6.40 3.78 6.08
CA LEU A 46 -6.58 2.49 6.73
C LEU A 46 -7.38 2.63 8.01
N ILE A 47 -7.10 3.67 8.80
CA ILE A 47 -7.85 3.90 10.02
C ILE A 47 -9.32 4.17 9.70
N SER A 48 -9.58 4.92 8.64
CA SER A 48 -10.97 5.22 8.27
C SER A 48 -11.72 3.96 7.84
N LYS A 49 -11.00 2.93 7.45
CA LYS A 49 -11.59 1.64 7.06
C LYS A 49 -11.52 0.63 8.19
N ASP A 50 -11.19 1.09 9.37
CA ASP A 50 -11.12 0.23 10.56
C ASP A 50 -10.01 -0.82 10.47
N GLU A 51 -8.97 -0.53 9.72
CA GLU A 51 -7.82 -1.42 9.60
C GLU A 51 -6.74 -0.93 10.55
N ASP A 52 -6.28 -1.83 11.39
CA ASP A 52 -5.32 -1.48 12.44
C ASP A 52 -3.91 -1.89 12.01
N ILE A 53 -3.34 -1.10 11.12
CA ILE A 53 -1.99 -1.34 10.63
C ILE A 53 -1.12 -0.15 11.05
N GLY A 54 -0.06 -0.44 11.77
CA GLY A 54 0.79 0.61 12.30
C GLY A 54 1.60 1.31 11.23
N LEU A 55 1.97 2.55 11.53
CA LEU A 55 2.70 3.37 10.59
C LEU A 55 4.04 2.76 10.21
N ALA A 56 4.73 2.16 11.18
CA ALA A 56 6.03 1.53 10.89
C ALA A 56 5.88 0.40 9.88
N THR A 57 4.80 -0.37 9.98
CA THR A 57 4.54 -1.43 9.01
C THR A 57 4.27 -0.85 7.63
N ILE A 58 3.54 0.25 7.58
CA ILE A 58 3.25 0.90 6.31
C ILE A 58 4.54 1.36 5.64
N TYR A 59 5.43 1.99 6.39
CA TYR A 59 6.72 2.42 5.84
C TYR A 59 7.50 1.24 5.28
N ARG A 60 7.54 0.15 6.03
CA ARG A 60 8.27 -1.04 5.60
C ARG A 60 7.69 -1.60 4.31
N VAL A 61 6.37 -1.71 4.24
CA VAL A 61 5.72 -2.26 3.07
C VAL A 61 5.93 -1.37 1.85
N LEU A 62 5.82 -0.05 2.03
CA LEU A 62 6.05 0.87 0.92
C LEU A 62 7.47 0.77 0.39
N THR A 63 8.44 0.63 1.29
CA THR A 63 9.82 0.45 0.87
C THR A 63 9.98 -0.82 0.04
N GLN A 64 9.32 -1.89 0.46
CA GLN A 64 9.36 -3.14 -0.30
C GLN A 64 8.70 -2.99 -1.66
N PHE A 65 7.59 -2.26 -1.72
CA PHE A 65 6.91 -2.03 -2.99
C PHE A 65 7.76 -1.19 -3.93
N GLU A 66 8.45 -0.20 -3.41
CA GLU A 66 9.36 0.60 -4.21
C GLU A 66 10.49 -0.26 -4.78
N ALA A 67 11.08 -1.09 -3.93
CA ALA A 67 12.17 -1.95 -4.36
C ALA A 67 11.72 -2.92 -5.44
N ALA A 68 10.46 -3.33 -5.40
CA ALA A 68 9.92 -4.26 -6.38
C ALA A 68 9.37 -3.55 -7.62
N GLY A 69 9.44 -2.23 -7.67
CA GLY A 69 8.95 -1.48 -8.81
C GLY A 69 7.44 -1.36 -8.88
N MET A 70 6.76 -1.65 -7.78
CA MET A 70 5.30 -1.61 -7.77
C MET A 70 4.76 -0.20 -7.60
N VAL A 71 5.51 0.68 -6.98
CA VAL A 71 5.12 2.06 -6.80
C VAL A 71 6.32 2.94 -7.10
N THR A 72 6.04 4.15 -7.52
CA THR A 72 7.11 5.13 -7.68
C THR A 72 7.50 5.67 -6.32
N LYS A 73 8.69 6.26 -6.28
CA LYS A 73 9.17 6.84 -5.05
C LYS A 73 8.22 7.93 -4.57
N HIS A 74 7.99 7.95 -3.29
CA HIS A 74 7.10 8.93 -2.67
C HIS A 74 7.77 9.53 -1.44
N HIS A 75 7.25 10.63 -1.02
CA HIS A 75 7.82 11.33 0.13
C HIS A 75 6.74 11.78 1.08
#